data_6ac0617f43d2402fc278d6de422fb2e0
#
_entry.id   6ac0617f43d2402fc278d6de422fb2e0
#
_cell.length_a   1.000
_cell.length_b   1.000
_cell.length_c   1.000
_cell.angle_alpha   90.00
_cell.angle_beta   90.00
_cell.angle_gamma   90.00
#
_symmetry.space_group_name_H-M   'P 1'
#
loop_
_entity.id
_entity.type
_entity.pdbx_description
1 polymer ?
#
loop_
_entity_poly.entity_id
_entity_poly.type
_entity_poly.pdbx_seq_one_letter_code
_entity_poly.pdbx_strand_id
1 'polypeptide(L)'
;MQTATKSFQVGPATFGDGRLTVIAGPCVIESEAHATMMARECAQRARDAGLDFVFKTSFDKANRSSIKSFRGIGMDTGLAILRKIKKEVDVAVVTDIHEISQVERVAEVADLLQIPAFLCRQTDLITEAAKSGRAVNIKKGQFLAPEDARNIVEKAQAAGCERLMITERGVSFGYNNLVVDMRSFPIMGGFGVPVVFDVTHSLQLPGGLGHATGGLSQYIEPLARAGVACGVDAVFMEVHDAPERAPSDGPNMLPLARMGDLLKMLRNVHELVNQRSVVARSVPGAVATG
;
A
#
# COMPACT_ATOMS: atom_id res chain seq x y z
N MET A 1 16.65 -11.88 17.42
CA MET A 1 16.37 -12.72 16.24
C MET A 1 15.29 -12.01 15.43
N GLN A 2 15.52 -11.71 14.15
CA GLN A 2 14.45 -11.25 13.26
C GLN A 2 13.47 -12.41 13.07
N THR A 3 12.20 -12.17 13.38
CA THR A 3 11.13 -13.13 13.10
C THR A 3 11.01 -13.27 11.58
N ALA A 4 11.00 -14.51 11.07
CA ALA A 4 10.78 -14.72 9.63
C ALA A 4 9.43 -14.13 9.23
N THR A 5 9.39 -13.37 8.14
CA THR A 5 8.16 -12.81 7.61
C THR A 5 7.25 -13.96 7.16
N LYS A 6 5.98 -13.95 7.61
CA LYS A 6 4.98 -14.94 7.19
C LYS A 6 4.48 -14.57 5.81
N SER A 7 4.72 -15.43 4.82
CA SER A 7 4.21 -15.24 3.47
C SER A 7 2.75 -15.68 3.34
N PHE A 8 1.99 -15.01 2.47
CA PHE A 8 0.60 -15.35 2.15
C PHE A 8 0.17 -14.83 0.77
N GLN A 9 -0.95 -15.35 0.27
CA GLN A 9 -1.51 -14.96 -1.02
C GLN A 9 -2.73 -14.02 -0.87
N VAL A 10 -2.85 -13.10 -1.84
CA VAL A 10 -4.01 -12.24 -2.08
C VAL A 10 -4.39 -12.40 -3.56
N GLY A 11 -5.37 -13.26 -3.85
CA GLY A 11 -5.62 -13.72 -5.22
C GLY A 11 -4.36 -14.36 -5.81
N PRO A 12 -3.92 -13.94 -7.02
CA PRO A 12 -2.71 -14.47 -7.63
C PRO A 12 -1.40 -13.88 -7.07
N ALA A 13 -1.47 -12.78 -6.31
CA ALA A 13 -0.29 -12.09 -5.79
C ALA A 13 0.19 -12.69 -4.47
N THR A 14 1.51 -12.77 -4.26
CA THR A 14 2.12 -13.26 -3.02
C THR A 14 2.88 -12.14 -2.31
N PHE A 15 2.77 -12.11 -0.98
CA PHE A 15 3.46 -11.14 -0.12
C PHE A 15 4.35 -11.87 0.87
N GLY A 16 5.55 -11.33 1.14
CA GLY A 16 6.47 -11.83 2.16
C GLY A 16 7.24 -13.10 1.76
N ASP A 17 7.28 -13.47 0.49
CA ASP A 17 8.04 -14.61 -0.04
C ASP A 17 9.42 -14.23 -0.60
N GLY A 18 9.82 -12.98 -0.43
CA GLY A 18 11.07 -12.44 -0.96
C GLY A 18 10.98 -11.88 -2.37
N ARG A 19 9.79 -11.86 -3.00
CA ARG A 19 9.51 -11.14 -4.25
C ARG A 19 8.88 -9.79 -3.95
N LEU A 20 9.08 -8.84 -4.86
CA LEU A 20 8.45 -7.52 -4.77
C LEU A 20 7.04 -7.58 -5.38
N THR A 21 6.04 -7.15 -4.61
CA THR A 21 4.65 -7.03 -5.09
C THR A 21 4.24 -5.58 -5.26
N VAL A 22 3.30 -5.31 -6.18
CA VAL A 22 2.80 -3.97 -6.48
C VAL A 22 1.33 -3.86 -6.12
N ILE A 23 0.98 -2.85 -5.34
CA ILE A 23 -0.40 -2.42 -5.09
C ILE A 23 -0.56 -1.07 -5.78
N ALA A 24 -1.37 -0.97 -6.84
CA ALA A 24 -1.53 0.30 -7.55
C ALA A 24 -2.89 0.47 -8.21
N GLY A 25 -3.25 1.75 -8.47
CA GLY A 25 -4.48 2.15 -9.15
C GLY A 25 -4.87 3.58 -8.80
N PRO A 26 -6.01 4.08 -9.29
CA PRO A 26 -6.44 5.45 -9.02
C PRO A 26 -6.87 5.62 -7.56
N CYS A 27 -6.73 6.84 -7.03
CA CYS A 27 -7.09 7.18 -5.66
C CYS A 27 -8.53 6.76 -5.32
N VAL A 28 -9.46 7.07 -6.21
CA VAL A 28 -10.91 6.86 -6.04
C VAL A 28 -11.52 6.39 -7.36
N ILE A 29 -12.61 5.65 -7.30
CA ILE A 29 -13.41 5.30 -8.49
C ILE A 29 -14.10 6.56 -9.02
N GLU A 30 -13.77 6.96 -10.25
CA GLU A 30 -14.40 8.09 -10.94
C GLU A 30 -15.58 7.64 -11.80
N SER A 31 -15.36 6.55 -12.51
CA SER A 31 -16.38 5.85 -13.30
C SER A 31 -15.97 4.39 -13.50
N GLU A 32 -16.93 3.54 -13.88
CA GLU A 32 -16.65 2.15 -14.21
C GLU A 32 -15.66 2.01 -15.37
N ALA A 33 -15.84 2.80 -16.43
CA ALA A 33 -14.98 2.75 -17.61
C ALA A 33 -13.54 3.14 -17.26
N HIS A 34 -13.33 4.23 -16.51
CA HIS A 34 -12.02 4.67 -16.08
C HIS A 34 -11.35 3.65 -15.15
N ALA A 35 -12.07 3.17 -14.12
CA ALA A 35 -11.51 2.19 -13.18
C ALA A 35 -11.12 0.87 -13.88
N THR A 36 -11.94 0.39 -14.83
CA THR A 36 -11.62 -0.82 -15.60
C THR A 36 -10.43 -0.61 -16.52
N MET A 37 -10.35 0.52 -17.20
CA MET A 37 -9.18 0.88 -18.03
C MET A 37 -7.92 0.93 -17.18
N MET A 38 -7.95 1.64 -16.05
CA MET A 38 -6.80 1.74 -15.13
C MET A 38 -6.37 0.38 -14.59
N ALA A 39 -7.32 -0.50 -14.25
CA ALA A 39 -7.00 -1.84 -13.78
C ALA A 39 -6.24 -2.66 -14.83
N ARG A 40 -6.71 -2.66 -16.08
CA ARG A 40 -6.05 -3.35 -17.21
C ARG A 40 -4.66 -2.82 -17.48
N GLU A 41 -4.52 -1.50 -17.54
CA GLU A 41 -3.27 -0.83 -17.84
C GLU A 41 -2.22 -1.02 -16.73
N CYS A 42 -2.62 -0.89 -15.46
CA CYS A 42 -1.72 -1.14 -14.33
C CYS A 42 -1.30 -2.61 -14.26
N ALA A 43 -2.25 -3.54 -14.43
CA ALA A 43 -1.97 -4.97 -14.44
C ALA A 43 -1.01 -5.36 -15.58
N GLN A 44 -1.19 -4.79 -16.78
CA GLN A 44 -0.31 -5.06 -17.91
C GLN A 44 1.13 -4.60 -17.62
N ARG A 45 1.30 -3.38 -17.08
CA ARG A 45 2.64 -2.86 -16.74
C ARG A 45 3.33 -3.66 -15.65
N ALA A 46 2.56 -4.16 -14.66
CA ALA A 46 3.11 -5.03 -13.63
C ALA A 46 3.56 -6.38 -14.23
N ARG A 47 2.75 -7.00 -15.08
CA ARG A 47 3.12 -8.23 -15.81
C ARG A 47 4.37 -8.04 -16.67
N ASP A 48 4.44 -6.95 -17.44
CA ASP A 48 5.60 -6.64 -18.30
C ASP A 48 6.87 -6.39 -17.48
N ALA A 49 6.72 -5.95 -16.22
CA ALA A 49 7.80 -5.83 -15.26
C ALA A 49 8.09 -7.15 -14.52
N GLY A 50 7.29 -8.21 -14.68
CA GLY A 50 7.45 -9.49 -13.97
C GLY A 50 7.16 -9.40 -12.47
N LEU A 51 6.22 -8.55 -12.06
CA LEU A 51 5.84 -8.33 -10.67
C LEU A 51 4.40 -8.77 -10.41
N ASP A 52 4.14 -9.34 -9.23
CA ASP A 52 2.80 -9.62 -8.74
C ASP A 52 2.04 -8.29 -8.52
N PHE A 53 0.72 -8.32 -8.72
CA PHE A 53 -0.08 -7.10 -8.74
C PHE A 53 -1.42 -7.25 -8.02
N VAL A 54 -1.80 -6.20 -7.27
CA VAL A 54 -3.13 -6.01 -6.67
C VAL A 54 -3.67 -4.65 -7.10
N PHE A 55 -4.86 -4.63 -7.69
CA PHE A 55 -5.50 -3.37 -8.09
C PHE A 55 -6.11 -2.66 -6.89
N LYS A 56 -5.77 -1.40 -6.71
CA LYS A 56 -6.28 -0.55 -5.63
C LYS A 56 -7.11 0.60 -6.16
N THR A 57 -8.30 0.75 -5.62
CA THR A 57 -9.08 1.99 -5.71
C THR A 57 -10.09 2.07 -4.57
N SER A 58 -10.55 3.27 -4.23
CA SER A 58 -11.51 3.47 -3.13
C SER A 58 -12.88 3.84 -3.66
N PHE A 59 -13.94 3.33 -3.03
CA PHE A 59 -15.33 3.73 -3.33
C PHE A 59 -15.74 5.02 -2.61
N ASP A 60 -15.01 5.37 -1.55
CA ASP A 60 -15.19 6.60 -0.74
C ASP A 60 -13.87 7.11 -0.19
N LYS A 61 -13.75 8.40 -0.04
CA LYS A 61 -12.67 9.13 0.65
C LYS A 61 -13.25 9.85 1.86
N ALA A 62 -13.40 9.10 2.97
CA ALA A 62 -14.09 9.58 4.17
C ALA A 62 -13.38 10.72 4.91
N ASN A 63 -12.07 10.93 4.68
CA ASN A 63 -11.21 11.87 5.40
C ASN A 63 -10.87 13.16 4.63
N ARG A 64 -11.76 13.64 3.76
CA ARG A 64 -11.53 14.86 2.99
C ARG A 64 -11.37 16.11 3.87
N SER A 65 -10.42 16.97 3.49
CA SER A 65 -10.21 18.26 4.17
C SER A 65 -11.39 19.22 4.01
N SER A 66 -12.08 19.19 2.88
CA SER A 66 -13.25 20.03 2.60
C SER A 66 -14.51 19.20 2.41
N ILE A 67 -15.62 19.64 2.97
CA ILE A 67 -16.95 19.03 2.75
C ILE A 67 -17.40 19.09 1.29
N LYS A 68 -16.83 19.99 0.50
CA LYS A 68 -17.13 20.14 -0.93
C LYS A 68 -16.30 19.23 -1.83
N SER A 69 -15.30 18.53 -1.28
CA SER A 69 -14.43 17.65 -2.07
C SER A 69 -15.18 16.40 -2.53
N PHE A 70 -14.83 15.92 -3.72
CA PHE A 70 -15.37 14.67 -4.24
C PHE A 70 -14.97 13.50 -3.33
N ARG A 71 -15.93 12.76 -2.84
CA ARG A 71 -15.73 11.62 -1.94
C ARG A 71 -15.66 10.28 -2.66
N GLY A 72 -16.26 10.15 -3.82
CA GLY A 72 -16.39 8.89 -4.54
C GLY A 72 -17.83 8.63 -4.97
N ILE A 73 -18.10 7.42 -5.44
CA ILE A 73 -19.36 7.00 -6.00
C ILE A 73 -20.24 6.19 -5.03
N GLY A 74 -19.76 6.03 -3.79
CA GLY A 74 -20.44 5.26 -2.75
C GLY A 74 -20.16 3.76 -2.81
N MET A 75 -20.45 3.07 -1.69
CA MET A 75 -20.06 1.68 -1.47
C MET A 75 -20.75 0.72 -2.44
N ASP A 76 -22.06 0.80 -2.63
CA ASP A 76 -22.81 -0.17 -3.45
C ASP A 76 -22.34 -0.18 -4.90
N THR A 77 -22.27 0.99 -5.50
CA THR A 77 -21.77 1.16 -6.88
C THR A 77 -20.30 0.76 -6.97
N GLY A 78 -19.48 1.18 -6.00
CA GLY A 78 -18.04 0.88 -5.98
C GLY A 78 -17.76 -0.61 -5.89
N LEU A 79 -18.46 -1.34 -5.01
CA LEU A 79 -18.32 -2.78 -4.88
C LEU A 79 -18.78 -3.54 -6.13
N ALA A 80 -19.84 -3.08 -6.80
CA ALA A 80 -20.28 -3.66 -8.06
C ALA A 80 -19.19 -3.52 -9.14
N ILE A 81 -18.55 -2.34 -9.25
CA ILE A 81 -17.46 -2.10 -10.19
C ILE A 81 -16.23 -2.96 -9.84
N LEU A 82 -15.84 -3.03 -8.59
CA LEU A 82 -14.70 -3.87 -8.16
C LEU A 82 -14.94 -5.34 -8.47
N ARG A 83 -16.16 -5.86 -8.25
CA ARG A 83 -16.52 -7.24 -8.61
C ARG A 83 -16.40 -7.50 -10.12
N LYS A 84 -16.80 -6.53 -10.94
CA LYS A 84 -16.67 -6.59 -12.39
C LYS A 84 -15.20 -6.58 -12.82
N ILE A 85 -14.38 -5.68 -12.26
CA ILE A 85 -12.93 -5.61 -12.52
C ILE A 85 -12.24 -6.94 -12.20
N LYS A 86 -12.52 -7.52 -11.05
CA LYS A 86 -11.96 -8.85 -10.69
C LYS A 86 -12.24 -9.90 -11.76
N LYS A 87 -13.48 -9.94 -12.23
CA LYS A 87 -13.90 -10.94 -13.23
C LYS A 87 -13.29 -10.69 -14.62
N GLU A 88 -13.22 -9.42 -15.05
CA GLU A 88 -12.81 -9.07 -16.42
C GLU A 88 -11.30 -8.92 -16.60
N VAL A 89 -10.59 -8.50 -15.55
CA VAL A 89 -9.16 -8.22 -15.62
C VAL A 89 -8.33 -9.33 -14.98
N ASP A 90 -8.97 -10.22 -14.21
CA ASP A 90 -8.34 -11.32 -13.48
C ASP A 90 -7.24 -10.82 -12.52
N VAL A 91 -7.60 -9.90 -11.65
CA VAL A 91 -6.71 -9.30 -10.63
C VAL A 91 -7.35 -9.36 -9.25
N ALA A 92 -6.52 -9.47 -8.22
CA ALA A 92 -6.96 -9.20 -6.86
C ALA A 92 -7.26 -7.71 -6.68
N VAL A 93 -8.24 -7.39 -5.83
CA VAL A 93 -8.62 -6.01 -5.57
C VAL A 93 -8.52 -5.65 -4.09
N VAL A 94 -8.11 -4.41 -3.83
CA VAL A 94 -8.09 -3.80 -2.49
C VAL A 94 -8.86 -2.49 -2.49
N THR A 95 -9.62 -2.27 -1.42
CA THR A 95 -10.31 -1.00 -1.17
C THR A 95 -10.26 -0.63 0.32
N ASP A 96 -10.46 0.66 0.61
CA ASP A 96 -10.48 1.15 1.99
C ASP A 96 -11.79 0.78 2.70
N ILE A 97 -11.70 0.48 4.00
CA ILE A 97 -12.83 0.40 4.93
C ILE A 97 -12.67 1.51 6.00
N HIS A 98 -13.77 2.15 6.37
CA HIS A 98 -13.75 3.28 7.30
C HIS A 98 -14.57 3.00 8.56
N GLU A 99 -15.51 2.08 8.50
CA GLU A 99 -16.46 1.75 9.57
C GLU A 99 -16.65 0.23 9.68
N ILE A 100 -16.98 -0.24 10.87
CA ILE A 100 -17.24 -1.66 11.15
C ILE A 100 -18.35 -2.22 10.25
N SER A 101 -19.40 -1.44 10.04
CA SER A 101 -20.56 -1.79 9.19
C SER A 101 -20.22 -2.08 7.74
N GLN A 102 -19.05 -1.63 7.25
CA GLN A 102 -18.59 -1.86 5.88
C GLN A 102 -17.86 -3.19 5.72
N VAL A 103 -17.28 -3.73 6.79
CA VAL A 103 -16.32 -4.84 6.72
C VAL A 103 -16.89 -6.07 6.03
N GLU A 104 -18.03 -6.57 6.46
CA GLU A 104 -18.67 -7.77 5.90
C GLU A 104 -18.92 -7.62 4.39
N ARG A 105 -19.58 -6.54 3.99
CA ARG A 105 -19.93 -6.27 2.60
C ARG A 105 -18.70 -6.07 1.69
N VAL A 106 -17.68 -5.38 2.20
CA VAL A 106 -16.44 -5.18 1.44
C VAL A 106 -15.69 -6.50 1.31
N ALA A 107 -15.67 -7.34 2.36
CA ALA A 107 -15.02 -8.64 2.36
C ALA A 107 -15.64 -9.64 1.36
N GLU A 108 -16.91 -9.50 0.99
CA GLU A 108 -17.53 -10.30 -0.07
C GLU A 108 -16.87 -10.09 -1.44
N VAL A 109 -16.28 -8.91 -1.68
CA VAL A 109 -15.74 -8.51 -2.98
C VAL A 109 -14.22 -8.38 -2.95
N ALA A 110 -13.68 -7.62 -2.01
CA ALA A 110 -12.25 -7.35 -1.92
C ALA A 110 -11.46 -8.56 -1.41
N ASP A 111 -10.29 -8.79 -1.98
CA ASP A 111 -9.35 -9.83 -1.55
C ASP A 111 -8.46 -9.34 -0.42
N LEU A 112 -8.28 -8.03 -0.35
CA LEU A 112 -7.49 -7.33 0.64
C LEU A 112 -8.31 -6.13 1.18
N LEU A 113 -8.52 -6.09 2.49
CA LEU A 113 -9.12 -4.94 3.17
C LEU A 113 -8.02 -3.95 3.56
N GLN A 114 -8.22 -2.66 3.30
CA GLN A 114 -7.27 -1.64 3.72
C GLN A 114 -7.87 -0.75 4.81
N ILE A 115 -7.14 -0.62 5.93
CA ILE A 115 -7.47 0.34 7.00
C ILE A 115 -6.61 1.59 6.78
N PRO A 116 -7.23 2.76 6.55
CA PRO A 116 -6.54 4.04 6.38
C PRO A 116 -5.71 4.45 7.61
N ALA A 117 -4.68 5.25 7.38
CA ALA A 117 -3.71 5.65 8.39
C ALA A 117 -4.33 6.31 9.64
N PHE A 118 -5.33 7.17 9.48
CA PHE A 118 -5.99 7.82 10.62
C PHE A 118 -6.77 6.84 11.50
N LEU A 119 -7.17 5.70 10.97
CA LEU A 119 -7.94 4.67 11.67
C LEU A 119 -7.09 3.51 12.19
N CYS A 120 -5.77 3.57 12.02
CA CYS A 120 -4.85 2.47 12.35
C CYS A 120 -4.82 2.08 13.84
N ARG A 121 -5.37 2.88 14.74
CA ARG A 121 -5.47 2.57 16.16
C ARG A 121 -6.87 2.15 16.61
N GLN A 122 -7.89 2.18 15.73
CA GLN A 122 -9.27 1.83 16.06
C GLN A 122 -9.41 0.33 16.29
N THR A 123 -9.38 -0.09 17.54
CA THR A 123 -9.33 -1.49 17.94
C THR A 123 -10.48 -2.30 17.35
N ASP A 124 -11.71 -1.79 17.44
CA ASP A 124 -12.90 -2.51 16.96
C ASP A 124 -12.88 -2.70 15.44
N LEU A 125 -12.47 -1.68 14.67
CA LEU A 125 -12.34 -1.79 13.22
C LEU A 125 -11.25 -2.80 12.82
N ILE A 126 -10.09 -2.78 13.49
CA ILE A 126 -9.00 -3.74 13.25
C ILE A 126 -9.47 -5.17 13.56
N THR A 127 -10.13 -5.35 14.69
CA THR A 127 -10.64 -6.65 15.14
C THR A 127 -11.67 -7.20 14.15
N GLU A 128 -12.60 -6.38 13.70
CA GLU A 128 -13.62 -6.81 12.75
C GLU A 128 -13.02 -7.15 11.38
N ALA A 129 -12.13 -6.29 10.87
CA ALA A 129 -11.38 -6.58 9.64
C ALA A 129 -10.59 -7.90 9.73
N ALA A 130 -9.94 -8.15 10.87
CA ALA A 130 -9.20 -9.38 11.12
C ALA A 130 -10.11 -10.63 11.08
N LYS A 131 -11.31 -10.55 11.66
CA LYS A 131 -12.30 -11.63 11.68
C LYS A 131 -12.94 -11.92 10.33
N SER A 132 -12.88 -11.01 9.37
CA SER A 132 -13.47 -11.18 8.04
C SER A 132 -12.89 -12.37 7.25
N GLY A 133 -11.74 -12.92 7.69
CA GLY A 133 -11.03 -13.98 6.99
C GLY A 133 -10.31 -13.50 5.72
N ARG A 134 -10.33 -12.19 5.40
CA ARG A 134 -9.58 -11.61 4.29
C ARG A 134 -8.17 -11.21 4.72
N ALA A 135 -7.28 -10.98 3.75
CA ALA A 135 -6.04 -10.31 4.03
C ALA A 135 -6.31 -8.86 4.45
N VAL A 136 -5.49 -8.32 5.35
CA VAL A 136 -5.66 -6.95 5.88
C VAL A 136 -4.35 -6.18 5.70
N ASN A 137 -4.45 -5.00 5.10
CA ASN A 137 -3.39 -4.01 5.05
C ASN A 137 -3.72 -2.85 5.99
N ILE A 138 -2.85 -2.55 6.95
CA ILE A 138 -3.05 -1.42 7.85
C ILE A 138 -1.99 -0.37 7.57
N LYS A 139 -2.44 0.82 7.15
CA LYS A 139 -1.53 1.96 6.95
C LYS A 139 -1.13 2.55 8.30
N LYS A 140 0.18 2.60 8.55
CA LYS A 140 0.72 3.24 9.76
C LYS A 140 0.34 4.73 9.80
N GLY A 141 -0.21 5.19 10.91
CA GLY A 141 -0.53 6.61 11.11
C GLY A 141 0.71 7.51 11.07
N GLN A 142 0.55 8.72 10.53
CA GLN A 142 1.62 9.72 10.45
C GLN A 142 2.12 10.19 11.83
N PHE A 143 1.37 9.88 12.87
CA PHE A 143 1.62 10.25 14.28
C PHE A 143 2.29 9.11 15.08
N LEU A 144 2.61 7.97 14.45
CA LEU A 144 3.19 6.81 15.13
C LEU A 144 4.66 6.64 14.80
N ALA A 145 5.45 6.32 15.83
CA ALA A 145 6.78 5.76 15.63
C ALA A 145 6.69 4.37 14.99
N PRO A 146 7.72 3.92 14.25
CA PRO A 146 7.73 2.58 13.66
C PRO A 146 7.52 1.47 14.69
N GLU A 147 8.12 1.59 15.87
CA GLU A 147 8.02 0.64 16.97
C GLU A 147 6.60 0.48 17.49
N ASP A 148 5.84 1.58 17.56
CA ASP A 148 4.46 1.59 18.04
C ASP A 148 3.49 0.84 17.10
N ALA A 149 3.89 0.65 15.84
CA ALA A 149 3.13 -0.15 14.89
C ALA A 149 3.04 -1.63 15.28
N ARG A 150 3.92 -2.11 16.18
CA ARG A 150 3.82 -3.45 16.78
C ARG A 150 2.46 -3.67 17.44
N ASN A 151 1.96 -2.68 18.19
CA ASN A 151 0.66 -2.78 18.85
C ASN A 151 -0.51 -2.96 17.87
N ILE A 152 -0.39 -2.42 16.66
CA ILE A 152 -1.39 -2.61 15.59
C ILE A 152 -1.35 -4.06 15.11
N VAL A 153 -0.15 -4.57 14.85
CA VAL A 153 0.06 -5.95 14.39
C VAL A 153 -0.46 -6.93 15.44
N GLU A 154 -0.12 -6.74 16.71
CA GLU A 154 -0.56 -7.58 17.82
C GLU A 154 -2.10 -7.61 17.98
N LYS A 155 -2.77 -6.46 17.82
CA LYS A 155 -4.24 -6.41 17.85
C LYS A 155 -4.87 -7.26 16.75
N ALA A 156 -4.39 -7.12 15.53
CA ALA A 156 -4.92 -7.87 14.39
C ALA A 156 -4.65 -9.38 14.55
N GLN A 157 -3.45 -9.75 14.99
CA GLN A 157 -3.07 -11.15 15.21
C GLN A 157 -3.87 -11.77 16.36
N ALA A 158 -4.07 -11.04 17.47
CA ALA A 158 -4.90 -11.50 18.59
C ALA A 158 -6.38 -11.73 18.18
N ALA A 159 -6.85 -11.01 17.15
CA ALA A 159 -8.17 -11.23 16.56
C ALA A 159 -8.20 -12.33 15.48
N GLY A 160 -7.09 -13.05 15.26
CA GLY A 160 -6.98 -14.16 14.33
C GLY A 160 -6.59 -13.79 12.89
N CYS A 161 -6.08 -12.58 12.64
CA CYS A 161 -5.61 -12.20 11.30
C CYS A 161 -4.30 -12.91 10.98
N GLU A 162 -4.34 -13.89 10.10
CA GLU A 162 -3.15 -14.60 9.65
C GLU A 162 -2.48 -13.97 8.44
N ARG A 163 -3.25 -13.21 7.64
CA ARG A 163 -2.82 -12.55 6.39
C ARG A 163 -2.80 -11.05 6.59
N LEU A 164 -1.81 -10.58 7.35
CA LEU A 164 -1.64 -9.19 7.74
C LEU A 164 -0.40 -8.59 7.10
N MET A 165 -0.49 -7.37 6.61
CA MET A 165 0.63 -6.52 6.21
C MET A 165 0.49 -5.13 6.83
N ILE A 166 1.61 -4.42 6.95
CA ILE A 166 1.65 -3.05 7.45
C ILE A 166 2.28 -2.11 6.42
N THR A 167 1.71 -0.93 6.25
CA THR A 167 2.18 0.05 5.26
C THR A 167 2.79 1.28 5.93
N GLU A 168 4.06 1.57 5.61
CA GLU A 168 4.69 2.86 5.86
C GLU A 168 4.21 3.89 4.84
N ARG A 169 3.87 5.09 5.30
CA ARG A 169 3.38 6.19 4.45
C ARG A 169 3.88 7.59 4.89
N GLY A 170 4.96 7.62 5.63
CA GLY A 170 5.53 8.84 6.19
C GLY A 170 4.97 9.21 7.55
N VAL A 171 5.73 10.01 8.25
CA VAL A 171 5.42 10.58 9.57
C VAL A 171 5.43 12.11 9.47
N SER A 172 4.57 12.76 10.27
CA SER A 172 4.50 14.22 10.33
C SER A 172 5.83 14.82 10.79
N PHE A 173 6.35 15.77 10.02
CA PHE A 173 7.58 16.48 10.31
C PHE A 173 7.36 17.99 10.22
N GLY A 174 6.95 18.56 11.33
CA GLY A 174 6.42 19.92 11.37
C GLY A 174 5.00 20.02 10.80
N TYR A 175 4.59 21.22 10.39
CA TYR A 175 3.30 21.46 9.77
C TYR A 175 3.34 21.14 8.28
N ASN A 176 2.27 20.57 7.76
CA ASN A 176 2.04 20.35 6.32
C ASN A 176 3.16 19.60 5.58
N ASN A 177 3.93 18.79 6.29
CA ASN A 177 5.02 18.03 5.71
C ASN A 177 5.10 16.61 6.26
N LEU A 178 5.57 15.69 5.43
CA LEU A 178 5.82 14.30 5.79
C LEU A 178 7.25 13.91 5.40
N VAL A 179 7.85 13.03 6.21
CA VAL A 179 9.12 12.39 5.90
C VAL A 179 9.02 10.89 6.11
N VAL A 180 9.85 10.14 5.40
CA VAL A 180 10.00 8.69 5.61
C VAL A 180 11.33 8.43 6.30
N ASP A 181 11.26 7.83 7.47
CA ASP A 181 12.45 7.26 8.10
C ASP A 181 12.72 5.88 7.50
N MET A 182 13.79 5.77 6.72
CA MET A 182 14.15 4.51 6.06
C MET A 182 14.43 3.37 7.04
N ARG A 183 14.73 3.66 8.31
CA ARG A 183 14.88 2.66 9.38
C ARG A 183 13.53 2.02 9.75
N SER A 184 12.41 2.67 9.44
CA SER A 184 11.07 2.13 9.71
C SER A 184 10.83 0.79 9.03
N PHE A 185 11.40 0.57 7.84
CA PHE A 185 11.22 -0.68 7.10
C PHE A 185 11.82 -1.90 7.82
N PRO A 186 13.11 -1.92 8.18
CA PRO A 186 13.67 -3.05 8.93
C PRO A 186 13.10 -3.16 10.35
N ILE A 187 12.69 -2.06 11.01
CA ILE A 187 12.02 -2.10 12.31
C ILE A 187 10.69 -2.84 12.19
N MET A 188 9.83 -2.44 11.27
CA MET A 188 8.52 -3.07 11.05
C MET A 188 8.64 -4.48 10.47
N GLY A 189 9.63 -4.74 9.62
CA GLY A 189 9.96 -6.09 9.14
C GLY A 189 10.26 -7.07 10.26
N GLY A 190 10.78 -6.58 11.41
CA GLY A 190 10.98 -7.38 12.62
C GLY A 190 9.70 -7.85 13.32
N PHE A 191 8.51 -7.43 12.87
CA PHE A 191 7.23 -7.86 13.45
C PHE A 191 6.71 -9.18 12.84
N GLY A 192 7.39 -9.72 11.83
CA GLY A 192 7.01 -10.99 11.19
C GLY A 192 5.85 -10.89 10.20
N VAL A 193 5.51 -9.69 9.77
CA VAL A 193 4.50 -9.41 8.73
C VAL A 193 5.14 -8.68 7.55
N PRO A 194 4.63 -8.85 6.31
CA PRO A 194 5.11 -8.09 5.17
C PRO A 194 4.98 -6.58 5.37
N VAL A 195 5.99 -5.84 4.91
CA VAL A 195 6.03 -4.37 4.96
C VAL A 195 5.80 -3.81 3.57
N VAL A 196 4.81 -2.94 3.46
CA VAL A 196 4.47 -2.20 2.24
C VAL A 196 4.96 -0.77 2.35
N PHE A 197 5.51 -0.24 1.28
CA PHE A 197 5.85 1.18 1.20
C PHE A 197 4.87 1.94 0.32
N ASP A 198 4.10 2.85 0.92
CA ASP A 198 3.26 3.80 0.19
C ASP A 198 4.08 5.02 -0.22
N VAL A 199 4.57 4.99 -1.44
CA VAL A 199 5.45 6.02 -1.98
C VAL A 199 4.71 7.33 -2.22
N THR A 200 3.49 7.24 -2.77
CA THR A 200 2.74 8.42 -3.19
C THR A 200 2.21 9.23 -2.01
N HIS A 201 1.63 8.57 -1.01
CA HIS A 201 1.15 9.29 0.18
C HIS A 201 2.28 9.78 1.09
N SER A 202 3.48 9.21 1.00
CA SER A 202 4.66 9.73 1.74
C SER A 202 5.10 11.11 1.26
N LEU A 203 4.68 11.51 0.05
CA LEU A 203 5.03 12.76 -0.59
C LEU A 203 3.90 13.81 -0.53
N GLN A 204 2.85 13.52 0.23
CA GLN A 204 1.79 14.49 0.48
C GLN A 204 2.30 15.67 1.32
N LEU A 205 1.75 16.85 1.02
CA LEU A 205 1.82 18.03 1.85
C LEU A 205 0.41 18.27 2.44
N PRO A 206 0.09 17.65 3.59
CA PRO A 206 -1.26 17.69 4.15
C PRO A 206 -1.73 19.14 4.39
N GLY A 207 -2.86 19.54 3.78
CA GLY A 207 -3.37 20.91 3.87
C GLY A 207 -2.50 21.97 3.19
N GLY A 208 -1.46 21.58 2.44
CA GLY A 208 -0.49 22.52 1.85
C GLY A 208 -1.08 23.51 0.84
N LEU A 209 -2.27 23.23 0.29
CA LEU A 209 -3.04 24.13 -0.57
C LEU A 209 -4.23 24.80 0.14
N GLY A 210 -4.28 24.71 1.46
CA GLY A 210 -5.38 25.25 2.28
C GLY A 210 -6.65 24.40 2.20
N HIS A 211 -7.24 24.28 1.02
CA HIS A 211 -8.46 23.50 0.76
C HIS A 211 -8.21 22.09 0.24
N ALA A 212 -6.97 21.78 -0.10
CA ALA A 212 -6.55 20.47 -0.64
C ALA A 212 -5.14 20.09 -0.18
N THR A 213 -4.80 18.82 -0.33
CA THR A 213 -3.46 18.31 -0.11
C THR A 213 -2.58 18.66 -1.32
N GLY A 214 -1.43 19.26 -1.07
CA GLY A 214 -0.36 19.40 -2.05
C GLY A 214 0.47 18.13 -2.18
N GLY A 215 1.45 18.11 -3.10
CA GLY A 215 2.31 16.94 -3.29
C GLY A 215 3.62 17.21 -4.01
N LEU A 216 4.53 16.28 -3.86
CA LEU A 216 5.90 16.32 -4.35
C LEU A 216 6.18 15.12 -5.29
N SER A 217 5.30 14.88 -6.29
CA SER A 217 5.35 13.72 -7.18
C SER A 217 6.67 13.56 -7.94
N GLN A 218 7.46 14.64 -8.10
CA GLN A 218 8.80 14.57 -8.69
C GLN A 218 9.77 13.68 -7.90
N TYR A 219 9.49 13.40 -6.63
CA TYR A 219 10.32 12.54 -5.78
C TYR A 219 9.81 11.10 -5.66
N ILE A 220 8.75 10.70 -6.39
CA ILE A 220 8.22 9.32 -6.35
C ILE A 220 9.32 8.32 -6.70
N GLU A 221 10.03 8.51 -7.80
CA GLU A 221 11.06 7.58 -8.26
C GLU A 221 12.24 7.43 -7.28
N PRO A 222 12.93 8.50 -6.84
CA PRO A 222 14.04 8.36 -5.90
C PRO A 222 13.59 7.75 -4.56
N LEU A 223 12.40 8.11 -4.07
CA LEU A 223 11.89 7.59 -2.81
C LEU A 223 11.50 6.10 -2.91
N ALA A 224 10.85 5.71 -4.02
CA ALA A 224 10.51 4.31 -4.29
C ALA A 224 11.77 3.43 -4.33
N ARG A 225 12.83 3.87 -5.02
CA ARG A 225 14.11 3.15 -5.06
C ARG A 225 14.72 2.98 -3.67
N ALA A 226 14.72 4.04 -2.86
CA ALA A 226 15.25 4.00 -1.50
C ALA A 226 14.47 3.01 -0.62
N GLY A 227 13.14 3.02 -0.67
CA GLY A 227 12.32 2.06 0.09
C GLY A 227 12.54 0.61 -0.35
N VAL A 228 12.60 0.34 -1.65
CA VAL A 228 12.88 -1.01 -2.17
C VAL A 228 14.29 -1.46 -1.77
N ALA A 229 15.28 -0.56 -1.81
CA ALA A 229 16.63 -0.85 -1.34
C ALA A 229 16.71 -1.16 0.16
N CYS A 230 15.75 -0.68 0.96
CA CYS A 230 15.63 -1.03 2.38
C CYS A 230 14.94 -2.38 2.65
N GLY A 231 14.47 -3.08 1.61
CA GLY A 231 13.97 -4.45 1.73
C GLY A 231 12.46 -4.53 2.04
N VAL A 232 11.63 -3.66 1.46
CA VAL A 232 10.17 -3.79 1.54
C VAL A 232 9.66 -4.96 0.71
N ASP A 233 8.56 -5.58 1.15
CA ASP A 233 7.91 -6.69 0.45
C ASP A 233 7.00 -6.22 -0.68
N ALA A 234 6.48 -4.99 -0.58
CA ALA A 234 5.64 -4.42 -1.61
C ALA A 234 5.74 -2.90 -1.69
N VAL A 235 5.39 -2.35 -2.86
CA VAL A 235 5.20 -0.91 -3.06
C VAL A 235 3.74 -0.62 -3.34
N PHE A 236 3.25 0.47 -2.75
CA PHE A 236 1.93 1.01 -2.99
C PHE A 236 2.07 2.35 -3.72
N MET A 237 1.29 2.55 -4.78
CA MET A 237 1.31 3.79 -5.57
C MET A 237 -0.10 4.15 -6.05
N GLU A 238 -0.52 5.39 -5.85
CA GLU A 238 -1.66 5.93 -6.59
C GLU A 238 -1.19 6.34 -7.99
N VAL A 239 -1.91 5.86 -9.00
CA VAL A 239 -1.57 6.01 -10.43
C VAL A 239 -2.79 6.54 -11.17
N HIS A 240 -2.57 7.47 -12.10
CA HIS A 240 -3.64 8.03 -12.92
C HIS A 240 -3.15 8.29 -14.35
N ASP A 241 -4.03 8.15 -15.34
CA ASP A 241 -3.71 8.44 -16.75
C ASP A 241 -3.46 9.94 -17.00
N ALA A 242 -4.14 10.81 -16.25
CA ALA A 242 -4.02 12.26 -16.30
C ALA A 242 -4.11 12.87 -14.88
N PRO A 243 -3.05 12.82 -14.05
CA PRO A 243 -3.07 13.25 -12.65
C PRO A 243 -3.61 14.67 -12.42
N GLU A 244 -3.41 15.56 -13.36
CA GLU A 244 -3.89 16.96 -13.31
C GLU A 244 -5.42 17.07 -13.37
N ARG A 245 -6.11 16.03 -13.83
CA ARG A 245 -7.59 15.95 -13.90
C ARG A 245 -8.21 15.10 -12.80
N ALA A 246 -7.38 14.42 -12.01
CA ALA A 246 -7.87 13.56 -10.95
C ALA A 246 -8.67 14.33 -9.91
N PRO A 247 -9.84 13.86 -9.48
CA PRO A 247 -10.69 14.55 -8.50
C PRO A 247 -10.13 14.51 -7.08
N SER A 248 -9.05 13.72 -6.86
CA SER A 248 -8.41 13.49 -5.58
C SER A 248 -6.93 13.23 -5.76
N ASP A 249 -6.10 13.81 -4.87
CA ASP A 249 -4.66 13.53 -4.69
C ASP A 249 -3.78 13.65 -5.96
N GLY A 250 -4.28 14.30 -7.02
CA GLY A 250 -3.57 14.48 -8.29
C GLY A 250 -2.10 14.89 -8.16
N PRO A 251 -1.74 15.90 -7.33
CA PRO A 251 -0.36 16.33 -7.13
C PRO A 251 0.61 15.24 -6.62
N ASN A 252 0.08 14.14 -6.08
CA ASN A 252 0.88 13.03 -5.54
C ASN A 252 0.87 11.79 -6.41
N MET A 253 0.04 11.73 -7.44
CA MET A 253 -0.10 10.54 -8.25
C MET A 253 1.06 10.35 -9.22
N LEU A 254 1.39 9.08 -9.44
CA LEU A 254 2.29 8.68 -10.51
C LEU A 254 1.53 8.71 -11.85
N PRO A 255 2.02 9.43 -12.88
CA PRO A 255 1.45 9.31 -14.22
C PRO A 255 1.57 7.86 -14.74
N LEU A 256 0.47 7.31 -15.26
CA LEU A 256 0.40 5.93 -15.77
C LEU A 256 1.48 5.65 -16.81
N ALA A 257 1.81 6.63 -17.65
CA ALA A 257 2.86 6.50 -18.66
C ALA A 257 4.25 6.18 -18.08
N ARG A 258 4.52 6.59 -16.83
CA ARG A 258 5.81 6.36 -16.15
C ARG A 258 5.85 5.06 -15.35
N MET A 259 4.70 4.42 -15.11
CA MET A 259 4.61 3.26 -14.21
C MET A 259 5.47 2.08 -14.68
N GLY A 260 5.44 1.74 -15.96
CA GLY A 260 6.14 0.56 -16.48
C GLY A 260 7.67 0.63 -16.29
N ASP A 261 8.26 1.77 -16.61
CA ASP A 261 9.71 1.97 -16.46
C ASP A 261 10.12 2.00 -14.99
N LEU A 262 9.31 2.66 -14.15
CA LEU A 262 9.53 2.65 -12.70
C LEU A 262 9.50 1.23 -12.14
N LEU A 263 8.51 0.42 -12.50
CA LEU A 263 8.39 -0.96 -11.99
C LEU A 263 9.57 -1.84 -12.39
N LYS A 264 10.03 -1.77 -13.65
CA LYS A 264 11.23 -2.48 -14.11
C LYS A 264 12.47 -2.09 -13.31
N MET A 265 12.63 -0.79 -13.05
CA MET A 265 13.73 -0.27 -12.25
C MET A 265 13.64 -0.79 -10.80
N LEU A 266 12.46 -0.75 -10.18
CA LEU A 266 12.28 -1.24 -8.80
C LEU A 266 12.56 -2.73 -8.68
N ARG A 267 12.14 -3.55 -9.66
CA ARG A 267 12.50 -4.96 -9.72
C ARG A 267 14.02 -5.16 -9.73
N ASN A 268 14.74 -4.44 -10.58
CA ASN A 268 16.20 -4.55 -10.67
C ASN A 268 16.89 -4.17 -9.34
N VAL A 269 16.43 -3.11 -8.66
CA VAL A 269 16.92 -2.74 -7.34
C VAL A 269 16.66 -3.84 -6.32
N HIS A 270 15.45 -4.39 -6.31
CA HIS A 270 15.05 -5.46 -5.40
C HIS A 270 15.92 -6.73 -5.61
N GLU A 271 16.11 -7.17 -6.85
CA GLU A 271 16.96 -8.32 -7.19
C GLU A 271 18.41 -8.10 -6.74
N LEU A 272 18.97 -6.91 -6.95
CA LEU A 272 20.32 -6.56 -6.55
C LEU A 272 20.53 -6.64 -5.03
N VAL A 273 19.56 -6.15 -4.26
CA VAL A 273 19.62 -6.17 -2.79
C VAL A 273 19.51 -7.59 -2.26
N ASN A 274 18.61 -8.40 -2.81
CA ASN A 274 18.43 -9.79 -2.39
C ASN A 274 19.62 -10.68 -2.73
N GLN A 275 20.28 -10.50 -3.89
CA GLN A 275 21.52 -11.20 -4.22
C GLN A 275 22.63 -10.95 -3.20
N ARG A 276 22.81 -9.71 -2.75
CA ARG A 276 23.82 -9.36 -1.72
C ARG A 276 23.48 -9.99 -0.37
N SER A 277 22.23 -10.10 -0.01
CA SER A 277 21.79 -10.74 1.24
C SER A 277 22.06 -12.25 1.24
N VAL A 278 21.95 -12.92 0.11
CA VAL A 278 22.31 -14.34 -0.04
C VAL A 278 23.82 -14.54 0.11
N VAL A 279 24.65 -13.71 -0.53
CA VAL A 279 26.11 -13.77 -0.43
C VAL A 279 26.58 -13.51 1.01
N ALA A 280 26.01 -12.53 1.71
CA ALA A 280 26.36 -12.24 3.10
C ALA A 280 25.99 -13.39 4.07
N ARG A 281 24.96 -14.17 3.77
CA ARG A 281 24.55 -15.34 4.57
C ARG A 281 25.39 -16.59 4.25
N SER A 282 26.04 -16.65 3.09
CA SER A 282 26.86 -17.77 2.65
C SER A 282 28.35 -17.67 3.05
N VAL A 283 28.79 -16.55 3.61
CA VAL A 283 30.14 -16.43 4.17
C VAL A 283 30.17 -17.09 5.55
N PRO A 284 30.87 -18.23 5.75
CA PRO A 284 31.03 -18.85 7.07
C PRO A 284 31.73 -17.84 7.99
N GLY A 285 31.22 -17.72 9.22
CA GLY A 285 31.59 -16.71 10.19
C GLY A 285 33.09 -16.44 10.27
N ALA A 286 33.45 -15.18 10.11
CA ALA A 286 34.72 -14.68 10.58
C ALA A 286 34.74 -14.87 12.11
N VAL A 287 35.56 -15.80 12.57
CA VAL A 287 35.86 -16.01 13.99
C VAL A 287 36.36 -14.68 14.53
N ALA A 288 35.62 -14.07 15.45
CA ALA A 288 36.14 -12.97 16.26
C ALA A 288 37.25 -13.54 17.13
N THR A 289 38.46 -13.32 16.74
CA THR A 289 39.63 -13.53 17.58
C THR A 289 39.99 -12.21 18.26
N GLY A 290 39.96 -12.21 19.59
CA GLY A 290 40.58 -11.24 20.46
C GLY A 290 39.66 -10.27 21.11
#